data_b2595977b755e676a86c96af2cd63967
#
_entry.id   b2595977b755e676a86c96af2cd63967
#
_cell.length_a   1.000
_cell.length_b   1.000
_cell.length_c   1.000
_cell.angle_alpha   90.00
_cell.angle_beta   90.00
_cell.angle_gamma   90.00
#
_symmetry.space_group_name_H-M   'P 1'
#
loop_
_entity.id
_entity.type
_entity.pdbx_description
1 polymer ?
#
loop_
_entity_poly.entity_id
_entity_poly.type
_entity_poly.pdbx_seq_one_letter_code
_entity_poly.pdbx_strand_id
1 'polypeptide(L)'
;MNPELLKQIKLLRLDSSAPETARAKQTYFPATIRTSSYPNWIQEDTPTLTVKAFLVTYDYGLRGTVGALSKFADSLCSNFDTLQANGHPKWKQVHLELPPLTRGWKYYPPMERHLRACIAQRTAAEQAQNPARQVSAHQQDASAQRMKKASCTAQEKLLLCDQ
;
A
#
# COMPACT_ATOMS: atom_id res chain seq x y z
N MET A 1 -20.69 7.06 22.45
CA MET A 1 -20.99 5.74 23.02
C MET A 1 -21.07 5.86 24.53
N ASN A 2 -22.03 5.20 25.19
CA ASN A 2 -22.21 5.32 26.65
C ASN A 2 -20.97 4.70 27.35
N PRO A 3 -20.29 5.44 28.27
CA PRO A 3 -19.11 4.95 28.98
C PRO A 3 -19.35 3.66 29.79
N GLU A 4 -20.53 3.49 30.33
CA GLU A 4 -20.86 2.28 31.11
C GLU A 4 -20.98 1.04 30.22
N LEU A 5 -21.48 1.19 28.98
CA LEU A 5 -21.51 0.08 28.01
C LEU A 5 -20.10 -0.30 27.56
N LEU A 6 -19.20 0.67 27.45
CA LEU A 6 -17.82 0.40 27.03
C LEU A 6 -17.06 -0.48 28.04
N LYS A 7 -17.42 -0.41 29.34
CA LYS A 7 -16.83 -1.27 30.37
C LYS A 7 -17.26 -2.74 30.24
N GLN A 8 -18.41 -2.99 29.59
CA GLN A 8 -18.98 -4.34 29.42
C GLN A 8 -18.55 -5.01 28.09
N ILE A 9 -17.86 -4.29 27.22
CA ILE A 9 -17.47 -4.77 25.89
C ILE A 9 -15.96 -4.88 25.84
N LYS A 10 -15.46 -5.99 25.30
CA LYS A 10 -14.03 -6.24 25.08
C LYS A 10 -13.80 -6.64 23.62
N LEU A 11 -12.76 -6.07 23.00
CA LEU A 11 -12.30 -6.55 21.72
C LEU A 11 -11.57 -7.89 21.89
N LEU A 12 -11.92 -8.85 21.02
CA LEU A 12 -11.18 -10.10 20.93
C LEU A 12 -9.94 -9.88 20.07
N ARG A 13 -8.80 -10.33 20.58
CA ARG A 13 -7.54 -10.36 19.82
C ARG A 13 -7.59 -11.54 18.86
N LEU A 14 -7.30 -11.28 17.60
CA LEU A 14 -7.14 -12.30 16.57
C LEU A 14 -5.67 -12.45 16.24
N ASP A 15 -5.09 -13.57 16.66
CA ASP A 15 -3.71 -13.87 16.31
C ASP A 15 -3.61 -14.32 14.86
N SER A 16 -3.08 -13.44 14.02
CA SER A 16 -2.89 -13.72 12.59
C SER A 16 -1.77 -14.74 12.32
N SER A 17 -0.95 -15.08 13.31
CA SER A 17 0.10 -16.11 13.19
C SER A 17 -0.39 -17.51 13.54
N ALA A 18 -1.52 -17.61 14.25
CA ALA A 18 -2.08 -18.90 14.66
C ALA A 18 -2.47 -19.76 13.44
N PRO A 19 -2.24 -21.07 13.49
CA PRO A 19 -2.57 -22.00 12.40
C PRO A 19 -4.06 -21.97 12.02
N GLU A 20 -4.93 -21.76 12.98
CA GLU A 20 -6.39 -21.69 12.82
C GLU A 20 -6.81 -20.52 11.94
N THR A 21 -6.03 -19.45 11.91
CA THR A 21 -6.29 -18.28 11.07
C THR A 21 -5.78 -18.42 9.64
N ALA A 22 -5.05 -19.50 9.31
CA ALA A 22 -4.48 -19.71 7.99
C ALA A 22 -5.54 -19.66 6.87
N ARG A 23 -6.71 -20.26 7.09
CA ARG A 23 -7.83 -20.23 6.14
C ARG A 23 -8.41 -18.84 6.00
N ALA A 24 -8.55 -18.11 7.08
CA ALA A 24 -9.07 -16.74 7.06
C ALA A 24 -8.12 -15.79 6.31
N LYS A 25 -6.80 -16.00 6.40
CA LYS A 25 -5.78 -15.19 5.69
C LYS A 25 -5.81 -15.32 4.17
N GLN A 26 -6.54 -16.27 3.62
CA GLN A 26 -6.78 -16.32 2.16
C GLN A 26 -7.69 -15.17 1.68
N THR A 27 -8.52 -14.62 2.56
CA THR A 27 -9.48 -13.55 2.24
C THR A 27 -9.22 -12.29 3.03
N TYR A 28 -8.75 -12.42 4.26
CA TYR A 28 -8.52 -11.32 5.20
C TYR A 28 -7.03 -11.03 5.36
N PHE A 29 -6.72 -9.80 5.75
CA PHE A 29 -5.34 -9.34 5.92
C PHE A 29 -5.08 -9.03 7.39
N PRO A 30 -3.86 -9.31 7.91
CA PRO A 30 -3.47 -8.88 9.24
C PRO A 30 -3.60 -7.36 9.39
N ALA A 31 -4.15 -6.93 10.52
CA ALA A 31 -4.32 -5.52 10.85
C ALA A 31 -4.24 -5.32 12.36
N THR A 32 -4.16 -4.06 12.78
CA THR A 32 -4.14 -3.68 14.19
C THR A 32 -5.13 -2.53 14.40
N ILE A 33 -6.02 -2.70 15.36
CA ILE A 33 -6.85 -1.61 15.86
C ILE A 33 -6.01 -0.86 16.89
N ARG A 34 -5.65 0.39 16.56
CA ARG A 34 -4.78 1.19 17.42
C ARG A 34 -5.57 1.85 18.55
N THR A 35 -4.94 1.98 19.71
CA THR A 35 -5.46 2.74 20.86
C THR A 35 -5.84 4.15 20.46
N SER A 36 -5.08 4.80 19.58
CA SER A 36 -5.37 6.14 19.06
C SER A 36 -6.71 6.27 18.31
N SER A 37 -7.25 5.15 17.80
CA SER A 37 -8.56 5.14 17.13
C SER A 37 -9.72 5.14 18.12
N TYR A 38 -9.50 4.67 19.35
CA TYR A 38 -10.50 4.56 20.41
C TYR A 38 -9.89 4.86 21.79
N PRO A 39 -9.38 6.09 22.01
CA PRO A 39 -8.54 6.41 23.19
C PRO A 39 -9.26 6.25 24.53
N ASN A 40 -10.60 6.33 24.54
CA ASN A 40 -11.39 6.21 25.75
C ASN A 40 -11.88 4.78 26.03
N TRP A 41 -11.46 3.82 25.22
CA TRP A 41 -11.96 2.44 25.33
C TRP A 41 -10.84 1.40 25.28
N ILE A 42 -9.92 1.49 24.31
CA ILE A 42 -8.88 0.48 24.10
C ILE A 42 -7.62 0.91 24.83
N GLN A 43 -7.10 0.06 25.71
CA GLN A 43 -5.90 0.32 26.51
C GLN A 43 -4.62 -0.10 25.79
N GLU A 44 -4.72 -1.06 24.87
CA GLU A 44 -3.58 -1.58 24.07
C GLU A 44 -3.99 -1.80 22.63
N ASP A 45 -3.00 -1.73 21.74
CA ASP A 45 -3.20 -2.05 20.34
C ASP A 45 -3.66 -3.51 20.18
N THR A 46 -4.76 -3.72 19.44
CA THR A 46 -5.42 -5.02 19.35
C THR A 46 -5.21 -5.63 17.96
N PRO A 47 -4.47 -6.75 17.84
CA PRO A 47 -4.34 -7.47 16.59
C PRO A 47 -5.70 -7.97 16.08
N THR A 48 -5.92 -7.86 14.78
CA THR A 48 -7.17 -8.23 14.13
C THR A 48 -6.94 -8.62 12.66
N LEU A 49 -8.02 -8.93 11.96
CA LEU A 49 -8.05 -9.11 10.53
C LEU A 49 -8.89 -8.04 9.86
N THR A 50 -8.52 -7.63 8.67
CA THR A 50 -9.23 -6.62 7.87
C THR A 50 -9.50 -7.13 6.46
N VAL A 51 -10.37 -6.42 5.74
CA VAL A 51 -10.62 -6.60 4.30
C VAL A 51 -10.12 -5.38 3.54
N LYS A 52 -9.73 -5.59 2.28
CA LYS A 52 -9.47 -4.47 1.37
C LYS A 52 -10.80 -3.89 0.91
N ALA A 53 -10.94 -2.58 1.00
CA ALA A 53 -12.06 -1.86 0.40
C ALA A 53 -11.63 -1.38 -1.00
N PHE A 54 -12.45 -1.68 -2.01
CA PHE A 54 -12.23 -1.25 -3.38
C PHE A 54 -13.32 -0.29 -3.81
N LEU A 55 -12.93 0.77 -4.51
CA LEU A 55 -13.87 1.54 -5.30
C LEU A 55 -14.05 0.82 -6.63
N VAL A 56 -15.26 0.38 -6.91
CA VAL A 56 -15.59 -0.41 -8.10
C VAL A 56 -16.49 0.36 -9.04
N THR A 57 -16.38 0.08 -10.33
CA THR A 57 -17.24 0.61 -11.38
C THR A 57 -17.50 -0.46 -12.42
N TYR A 58 -18.52 -0.27 -13.26
CA TYR A 58 -18.69 -1.06 -14.46
C TYR A 58 -17.73 -0.60 -15.55
N ASP A 59 -17.57 -1.44 -16.58
CA ASP A 59 -16.76 -1.13 -17.76
C ASP A 59 -17.53 -0.19 -18.70
N TYR A 60 -17.67 1.07 -18.30
CA TYR A 60 -18.40 2.08 -19.08
C TYR A 60 -17.59 2.54 -20.31
N GLY A 61 -18.27 2.55 -21.49
CA GLY A 61 -17.71 3.07 -22.74
C GLY A 61 -18.23 4.45 -23.16
N LEU A 62 -19.26 4.98 -22.49
CA LEU A 62 -19.85 6.27 -22.83
C LEU A 62 -18.89 7.43 -22.50
N ARG A 63 -18.60 8.29 -23.48
CA ARG A 63 -17.63 9.41 -23.33
C ARG A 63 -17.87 10.27 -22.09
N GLY A 64 -19.14 10.59 -21.79
CA GLY A 64 -19.48 11.39 -20.61
C GLY A 64 -19.11 10.72 -19.30
N THR A 65 -19.42 9.42 -19.17
CA THR A 65 -19.09 8.64 -17.97
C THR A 65 -17.59 8.42 -17.83
N VAL A 66 -16.91 8.08 -18.95
CA VAL A 66 -15.44 7.97 -18.97
C VAL A 66 -14.79 9.28 -18.53
N GLY A 67 -15.27 10.43 -19.04
CA GLY A 67 -14.77 11.73 -18.66
C GLY A 67 -15.00 12.06 -17.18
N ALA A 68 -16.18 11.71 -16.63
CA ALA A 68 -16.46 11.92 -15.21
C ALA A 68 -15.56 11.07 -14.30
N LEU A 69 -15.34 9.79 -14.64
CA LEU A 69 -14.45 8.88 -13.90
C LEU A 69 -12.99 9.32 -13.99
N SER A 70 -12.54 9.81 -15.16
CA SER A 70 -11.20 10.37 -15.32
C SER A 70 -11.01 11.61 -14.44
N LYS A 71 -11.96 12.54 -14.45
CA LYS A 71 -11.94 13.73 -13.57
C LYS A 71 -11.93 13.35 -12.09
N PHE A 72 -12.64 12.28 -11.72
CA PHE A 72 -12.59 11.76 -10.35
C PHE A 72 -11.19 11.28 -9.99
N ALA A 73 -10.51 10.53 -10.88
CA ALA A 73 -9.14 10.07 -10.64
C ALA A 73 -8.16 11.23 -10.48
N ASP A 74 -8.27 12.26 -11.34
CA ASP A 74 -7.46 13.47 -11.27
C ASP A 74 -7.73 14.26 -9.98
N SER A 75 -9.00 14.38 -9.59
CA SER A 75 -9.40 15.05 -8.34
C SER A 75 -8.89 14.31 -7.12
N LEU A 76 -8.98 12.96 -7.10
CA LEU A 76 -8.42 12.15 -6.01
C LEU A 76 -6.92 12.37 -5.87
N CYS A 77 -6.21 12.39 -7.00
CA CYS A 77 -4.78 12.66 -7.05
C CYS A 77 -4.43 14.04 -6.48
N SER A 78 -5.08 15.07 -6.98
CA SER A 78 -4.78 16.47 -6.62
C SER A 78 -5.12 16.80 -5.15
N ASN A 79 -6.12 16.12 -4.60
CA ASN A 79 -6.59 16.35 -3.23
C ASN A 79 -6.11 15.31 -2.22
N PHE A 80 -5.24 14.38 -2.62
CA PHE A 80 -4.85 13.27 -1.75
C PHE A 80 -4.21 13.74 -0.44
N ASP A 81 -3.30 14.72 -0.49
CA ASP A 81 -2.66 15.27 0.70
C ASP A 81 -3.65 15.98 1.62
N THR A 82 -4.63 16.68 1.03
CA THR A 82 -5.72 17.32 1.78
C THR A 82 -6.60 16.27 2.47
N LEU A 83 -6.89 15.16 1.79
CA LEU A 83 -7.62 14.05 2.40
C LEU A 83 -6.85 13.41 3.55
N GLN A 84 -5.54 13.26 3.43
CA GLN A 84 -4.69 12.75 4.51
C GLN A 84 -4.61 13.72 5.70
N ALA A 85 -4.51 15.01 5.44
CA ALA A 85 -4.38 16.04 6.47
C ALA A 85 -5.71 16.29 7.22
N ASN A 86 -6.80 16.48 6.47
CA ASN A 86 -8.07 17.01 6.96
C ASN A 86 -9.23 16.02 6.87
N GLY A 87 -9.06 14.90 6.19
CA GLY A 87 -10.09 13.88 6.03
C GLY A 87 -10.23 12.97 7.25
N HIS A 88 -11.05 11.94 7.10
CA HIS A 88 -11.21 10.93 8.14
C HIS A 88 -9.84 10.32 8.50
N PRO A 89 -9.54 10.02 9.79
CA PRO A 89 -8.23 9.49 10.22
C PRO A 89 -7.71 8.27 9.44
N LYS A 90 -8.59 7.49 8.85
CA LYS A 90 -8.22 6.36 7.98
C LYS A 90 -7.45 6.78 6.74
N TRP A 91 -7.63 7.99 6.22
CA TRP A 91 -6.86 8.50 5.07
C TRP A 91 -5.36 8.56 5.34
N LYS A 92 -4.95 8.77 6.59
CA LYS A 92 -3.53 8.74 7.01
C LYS A 92 -2.87 7.36 6.85
N GLN A 93 -3.67 6.30 6.72
CA GLN A 93 -3.22 4.92 6.53
C GLN A 93 -3.34 4.46 5.07
N VAL A 94 -3.86 5.30 4.20
CA VAL A 94 -4.00 5.00 2.76
C VAL A 94 -2.74 5.45 2.05
N HIS A 95 -2.20 4.58 1.22
CA HIS A 95 -1.12 4.90 0.28
C HIS A 95 -1.71 5.06 -1.11
N LEU A 96 -1.24 6.08 -1.84
CA LEU A 96 -1.66 6.29 -3.23
C LEU A 96 -0.88 5.33 -4.13
N GLU A 97 -1.40 4.13 -4.24
CA GLU A 97 -0.81 3.05 -5.03
C GLU A 97 -1.90 2.25 -5.76
N LEU A 98 -1.50 1.48 -6.75
CA LEU A 98 -2.35 0.50 -7.41
C LEU A 98 -2.03 -0.88 -6.82
N PRO A 99 -2.81 -1.36 -5.83
CA PRO A 99 -2.54 -2.62 -5.16
C PRO A 99 -2.80 -3.81 -6.10
N PRO A 100 -2.12 -4.95 -5.91
CA PRO A 100 -2.40 -6.14 -6.69
C PRO A 100 -3.87 -6.55 -6.51
N LEU A 101 -4.54 -6.81 -7.64
CA LEU A 101 -5.93 -7.24 -7.64
C LEU A 101 -6.02 -8.76 -7.45
N THR A 102 -7.10 -9.21 -6.82
CA THR A 102 -7.42 -10.63 -6.72
C THR A 102 -8.00 -11.16 -8.04
N ARG A 103 -8.04 -12.48 -8.18
CA ARG A 103 -8.54 -13.14 -9.38
C ARG A 103 -9.94 -12.65 -9.75
N GLY A 104 -10.15 -12.36 -11.04
CA GLY A 104 -11.44 -11.88 -11.59
C GLY A 104 -11.62 -10.37 -11.56
N TRP A 105 -10.75 -9.62 -10.91
CA TRP A 105 -10.76 -8.16 -10.92
C TRP A 105 -9.73 -7.60 -11.91
N LYS A 106 -10.06 -6.51 -12.55
CA LYS A 106 -9.14 -5.73 -13.39
C LYS A 106 -9.32 -4.24 -13.12
N TYR A 107 -8.27 -3.49 -13.34
CA TYR A 107 -8.39 -2.04 -13.29
C TYR A 107 -9.23 -1.54 -14.45
N TYR A 108 -10.04 -0.51 -14.18
CA TYR A 108 -10.74 0.22 -15.24
C TYR A 108 -9.72 1.08 -16.02
N PRO A 109 -9.46 0.79 -17.31
CA PRO A 109 -8.27 1.31 -17.99
C PRO A 109 -8.16 2.85 -18.03
N PRO A 110 -9.26 3.64 -18.20
CA PRO A 110 -9.17 5.09 -18.14
C PRO A 110 -8.65 5.60 -16.79
N MET A 111 -9.22 5.12 -15.68
CA MET A 111 -8.78 5.53 -14.34
C MET A 111 -7.37 5.03 -14.02
N GLU A 112 -7.03 3.83 -14.43
CA GLU A 112 -5.70 3.26 -14.22
C GLU A 112 -4.62 4.15 -14.82
N ARG A 113 -4.82 4.63 -16.08
CA ARG A 113 -3.86 5.55 -16.73
C ARG A 113 -3.68 6.84 -15.96
N HIS A 114 -4.77 7.47 -15.50
CA HIS A 114 -4.69 8.70 -14.72
C HIS A 114 -3.97 8.51 -13.40
N LEU A 115 -4.32 7.44 -12.66
CA LEU A 115 -3.68 7.14 -11.38
C LEU A 115 -2.20 6.76 -11.52
N ARG A 116 -1.82 5.99 -12.55
CA ARG A 116 -0.39 5.69 -12.81
C ARG A 116 0.41 6.95 -13.12
N ALA A 117 -0.13 7.83 -13.95
CA ALA A 117 0.53 9.10 -14.26
C ALA A 117 0.70 9.97 -13.00
N CYS A 118 -0.35 10.06 -12.18
CA CYS A 118 -0.31 10.76 -10.91
C CYS A 118 0.75 10.20 -9.96
N ILE A 119 0.74 8.89 -9.73
CA ILE A 119 1.69 8.22 -8.83
C ILE A 119 3.12 8.48 -9.30
N ALA A 120 3.38 8.35 -10.61
CA ALA A 120 4.71 8.60 -11.17
C ALA A 120 5.16 10.06 -10.97
N GLN A 121 4.28 11.04 -11.19
CA GLN A 121 4.59 12.45 -10.96
C GLN A 121 4.90 12.74 -9.50
N ARG A 122 4.10 12.19 -8.56
CA ARG A 122 4.33 12.38 -7.12
C ARG A 122 5.65 11.75 -6.67
N THR A 123 5.93 10.54 -7.11
CA THR A 123 7.20 9.86 -6.80
C THR A 123 8.40 10.66 -7.32
N ALA A 124 8.31 11.19 -8.55
CA ALA A 124 9.37 12.04 -9.11
C ALA A 124 9.56 13.34 -8.31
N ALA A 125 8.47 13.98 -7.88
CA ALA A 125 8.52 15.18 -7.06
C ALA A 125 9.14 14.91 -5.67
N GLU A 126 8.77 13.82 -5.02
CA GLU A 126 9.34 13.39 -3.73
C GLU A 126 10.85 13.11 -3.85
N GLN A 127 11.28 12.46 -4.94
CA GLN A 127 12.69 12.19 -5.24
C GLN A 127 13.47 13.48 -5.48
N ALA A 128 12.89 14.44 -6.20
CA ALA A 128 13.52 15.74 -6.44
C ALA A 128 13.70 16.56 -5.16
N GLN A 129 12.79 16.44 -4.19
CA GLN A 129 12.85 17.13 -2.90
C GLN A 129 13.79 16.45 -1.88
N ASN A 130 14.16 15.20 -2.09
CA ASN A 130 15.03 14.45 -1.17
C ASN A 130 16.22 13.77 -1.87
N PRO A 131 17.20 14.57 -2.35
CA PRO A 131 18.36 14.06 -3.10
C PRO A 131 19.23 13.07 -2.28
N ALA A 132 19.18 13.13 -0.96
CA ALA A 132 19.93 12.21 -0.09
C ALA A 132 19.50 10.74 -0.25
N ARG A 133 18.25 10.49 -0.65
CA ARG A 133 17.74 9.13 -0.90
C ARG A 133 18.25 8.54 -2.23
N GLN A 134 18.60 9.38 -3.20
CA GLN A 134 19.17 8.95 -4.48
C GLN A 134 20.59 8.41 -4.32
N VAL A 135 21.39 9.01 -3.45
CA VAL A 135 22.77 8.58 -3.19
C VAL A 135 22.79 7.19 -2.56
N SER A 136 21.86 6.88 -1.67
CA SER A 136 21.77 5.57 -1.01
C SER A 136 21.36 4.44 -1.96
N ALA A 137 20.46 4.69 -2.92
CA ALA A 137 20.05 3.70 -3.91
C ALA A 137 21.18 3.39 -4.90
N HIS A 138 21.90 4.42 -5.36
CA HIS A 138 23.07 4.25 -6.26
C HIS A 138 24.22 3.53 -5.56
N GLN A 139 24.44 3.76 -4.27
CA GLN A 139 25.48 3.08 -3.50
C GLN A 139 25.14 1.59 -3.25
N GLN A 140 23.87 1.26 -3.10
CA GLN A 140 23.44 -0.14 -2.94
C GLN A 140 23.58 -0.92 -4.26
N ASP A 141 23.23 -0.33 -5.40
CA ASP A 141 23.43 -0.95 -6.71
C ASP A 141 24.92 -1.11 -7.07
N ALA A 142 25.73 -0.10 -6.76
CA ALA A 142 27.17 -0.18 -6.98
C ALA A 142 27.85 -1.21 -6.07
N SER A 143 27.40 -1.37 -4.85
CA SER A 143 27.91 -2.40 -3.93
C SER A 143 27.44 -3.81 -4.32
N ALA A 144 26.20 -3.97 -4.79
CA ALA A 144 25.68 -5.24 -5.29
C ALA A 144 26.41 -5.68 -6.60
N GLN A 145 26.73 -4.74 -7.49
CA GLN A 145 27.51 -5.01 -8.69
C GLN A 145 28.99 -5.33 -8.37
N ARG A 146 29.58 -4.65 -7.37
CA ARG A 146 30.94 -4.99 -6.88
C ARG A 146 30.98 -6.38 -6.24
N MET A 147 29.99 -6.77 -5.48
CA MET A 147 29.91 -8.12 -4.90
C MET A 147 29.76 -9.21 -5.97
N LYS A 148 28.93 -8.98 -7.00
CA LYS A 148 28.81 -9.91 -8.14
C LYS A 148 30.11 -10.04 -8.92
N LYS A 149 30.83 -8.93 -9.14
CA LYS A 149 32.10 -8.92 -9.85
C LYS A 149 33.24 -9.58 -9.02
N ALA A 150 33.21 -9.42 -7.70
CA ALA A 150 34.16 -10.08 -6.80
C ALA A 150 33.91 -11.59 -6.68
N SER A 151 32.65 -12.05 -6.72
CA SER A 151 32.33 -13.47 -6.73
C SER A 151 32.66 -14.15 -8.05
N CYS A 152 32.50 -13.46 -9.21
CA CYS A 152 32.95 -13.98 -10.51
C CYS A 152 34.47 -14.16 -10.57
N THR A 153 35.26 -13.18 -10.10
CA THR A 153 36.74 -13.30 -10.12
C THR A 153 37.28 -14.41 -9.23
N ALA A 154 36.57 -14.82 -8.19
CA ALA A 154 36.92 -15.99 -7.37
C ALA A 154 36.57 -17.33 -8.02
N GLN A 155 35.54 -17.36 -8.88
CA GLN A 155 35.13 -18.56 -9.63
C GLN A 155 35.83 -18.74 -10.95
N GLU A 156 36.37 -17.69 -11.57
CA GLU A 156 37.18 -17.75 -12.82
C GLU A 156 38.46 -18.60 -12.65
N LYS A 157 38.94 -18.77 -11.44
CA LYS A 157 40.03 -19.70 -11.11
C LYS A 157 39.65 -21.19 -11.18
N LEU A 158 38.39 -21.52 -11.44
CA LEU A 158 37.84 -22.88 -11.45
C LEU A 158 37.11 -23.25 -12.75
N LEU A 159 37.44 -22.62 -13.90
CA LEU A 159 37.00 -23.03 -15.27
C LEU A 159 35.47 -23.10 -15.49
N LEU A 160 34.65 -22.23 -14.91
CA LEU A 160 33.19 -22.26 -15.09
C LEU A 160 32.55 -20.94 -15.50
N CYS A 161 33.28 -19.97 -16.02
CA CYS A 161 32.70 -18.70 -16.50
C CYS A 161 32.85 -18.49 -18.02
N ASP A 162 32.84 -19.56 -18.81
CA ASP A 162 32.73 -19.48 -20.26
C ASP A 162 31.50 -20.24 -20.75
N GLN A 163 30.36 -19.53 -20.79
CA GLN A 163 29.26 -19.64 -21.75
C GLN A 163 28.27 -18.49 -21.58
#